data_a9eb7efdff0f3be363f260cfec8cd548
#
_entry.id   a9eb7efdff0f3be363f260cfec8cd548
#
_cell.length_a   1.000
_cell.length_b   1.000
_cell.length_c   1.000
_cell.angle_alpha   90.00
_cell.angle_beta   90.00
_cell.angle_gamma   90.00
#
_symmetry.space_group_name_H-M   'P 1'
#
loop_
_entity.id
_entity.type
_entity.pdbx_description
1 polymer ?
#
loop_
_entity_poly.entity_id
_entity_poly.type
_entity_poly.pdbx_seq_one_letter_code
_entity_poly.pdbx_strand_id
1 'polypeptide(L)'
;MTKSSFSLFEFQQRYRTEQDCLRTIEKVRWPHGFICPKCEHHDGYRLHTRRVIECVVCKYQSSITAGTVFHKTKISLLKWFWAIYLIAQDKGGISALRLSKQLDINFKTAWRILHKIRRAMSRHDARTTYLSGVIELDEAFFGGKQRKTQVLVAIEKESNGAGHLVMKKIFGRGTSKPAIKRVVKAYVNNETKQHFVTDCAGAHSILVKMGHRLETYKSTPASATKHLPLVHLAISLAKTFLLGTYHGVSKNICKDIWTNFVTVLIAALKKVLSTKTLFGLAS
;
A
#
# COMPACT_ATOMS: atom_id res chain seq x y z
N MET A 1 12.64 18.45 15.16
CA MET A 1 13.09 17.14 14.63
C MET A 1 11.97 16.15 14.82
N THR A 2 11.16 15.88 13.79
CA THR A 2 10.07 14.90 13.84
C THR A 2 10.67 13.50 13.77
N LYS A 3 10.55 12.73 14.85
CA LYS A 3 10.92 11.29 14.92
C LYS A 3 10.13 10.52 13.86
N SER A 4 10.72 10.28 12.72
CA SER A 4 10.02 9.75 11.53
C SER A 4 10.12 8.24 11.33
N SER A 5 10.69 7.49 12.29
CA SER A 5 10.77 6.03 12.19
C SER A 5 10.53 5.37 13.54
N PHE A 6 9.56 4.46 13.56
CA PHE A 6 9.31 3.57 14.68
C PHE A 6 10.42 2.51 14.74
N SER A 7 11.34 2.64 15.69
CA SER A 7 12.51 1.78 15.79
C SER A 7 12.14 0.35 16.22
N LEU A 8 13.05 -0.60 15.98
CA LEU A 8 12.90 -1.97 16.46
C LEU A 8 12.74 -2.01 17.98
N PHE A 9 13.53 -1.20 18.68
CA PHE A 9 13.49 -1.11 20.14
C PHE A 9 12.14 -0.59 20.65
N GLU A 10 11.63 0.50 20.06
CA GLU A 10 10.30 1.03 20.39
C GLU A 10 9.19 0.02 20.10
N PHE A 11 9.30 -0.73 18.98
CA PHE A 11 8.36 -1.80 18.66
C PHE A 11 8.36 -2.88 19.74
N GLN A 12 9.53 -3.38 20.15
CA GLN A 12 9.66 -4.40 21.18
C GLN A 12 9.13 -3.94 22.53
N GLN A 13 9.39 -2.69 22.90
CA GLN A 13 8.85 -2.14 24.14
C GLN A 13 7.33 -2.00 24.13
N ARG A 14 6.76 -1.63 23.00
CA ARG A 14 5.33 -1.36 22.86
C ARG A 14 4.47 -2.62 22.73
N TYR A 15 4.99 -3.66 22.09
CA TYR A 15 4.26 -4.89 21.79
C TYR A 15 4.97 -6.10 22.40
N ARG A 16 4.88 -6.24 23.72
CA ARG A 16 5.47 -7.36 24.46
C ARG A 16 4.55 -8.55 24.56
N THR A 17 3.25 -8.31 24.61
CA THR A 17 2.23 -9.30 24.88
C THR A 17 1.13 -9.28 23.81
N GLU A 18 0.39 -10.38 23.73
CA GLU A 18 -0.84 -10.47 22.92
C GLU A 18 -1.86 -9.39 23.29
N GLN A 19 -1.89 -9.03 24.59
CA GLN A 19 -2.82 -8.02 25.11
C GLN A 19 -2.50 -6.62 24.61
N ASP A 20 -1.22 -6.29 24.43
CA ASP A 20 -0.81 -4.98 23.87
C ASP A 20 -1.27 -4.84 22.43
N CYS A 21 -1.18 -5.96 21.66
CA CYS A 21 -1.68 -6.03 20.29
C CYS A 21 -3.22 -5.86 20.25
N LEU A 22 -3.96 -6.54 21.13
CA LEU A 22 -5.42 -6.42 21.22
C LEU A 22 -5.85 -5.01 21.54
N ARG A 23 -5.23 -4.36 22.55
CA ARG A 23 -5.51 -2.96 22.92
C ARG A 23 -5.30 -2.01 21.73
N THR A 24 -4.25 -2.25 20.93
CA THR A 24 -3.98 -1.42 19.75
C THR A 24 -5.05 -1.61 18.68
N ILE A 25 -5.45 -2.85 18.38
CA ILE A 25 -6.52 -3.13 17.40
C ILE A 25 -7.83 -2.49 17.85
N GLU A 26 -8.15 -2.60 19.13
CA GLU A 26 -9.36 -2.04 19.72
C GLU A 26 -9.41 -0.52 19.60
N LYS A 27 -8.31 0.17 19.97
CA LYS A 27 -8.20 1.64 19.82
C LYS A 27 -8.36 2.12 18.38
N VAL A 28 -7.86 1.35 17.43
CA VAL A 28 -8.00 1.68 15.99
C VAL A 28 -9.43 1.44 15.51
N ARG A 29 -10.03 0.33 15.96
CA ARG A 29 -11.38 -0.04 15.56
C ARG A 29 -12.45 0.88 16.17
N TRP A 30 -12.25 1.27 17.40
CA TRP A 30 -13.16 2.13 18.16
C TRP A 30 -12.38 3.29 18.80
N PRO A 31 -12.02 4.30 18.01
CA PRO A 31 -11.18 5.42 18.49
C PRO A 31 -11.89 6.27 19.56
N HIS A 32 -13.23 6.25 19.57
CA HIS A 32 -14.07 6.98 20.53
C HIS A 32 -14.76 6.06 21.56
N GLY A 33 -14.28 4.83 21.72
CA GLY A 33 -14.88 3.81 22.58
C GLY A 33 -15.69 2.78 21.81
N PHE A 34 -16.04 1.68 22.49
CA PHE A 34 -16.76 0.58 21.88
C PHE A 34 -18.15 1.04 21.38
N ILE A 35 -18.50 0.60 20.18
CA ILE A 35 -19.84 0.74 19.60
C ILE A 35 -20.31 -0.64 19.17
N CYS A 36 -21.44 -1.08 19.68
CA CYS A 36 -22.01 -2.38 19.35
C CYS A 36 -22.47 -2.41 17.89
N PRO A 37 -21.95 -3.34 17.06
CA PRO A 37 -22.34 -3.41 15.65
C PRO A 37 -23.76 -3.93 15.41
N LYS A 38 -24.50 -4.37 16.48
CA LYS A 38 -25.87 -4.86 16.38
C LYS A 38 -26.92 -3.83 16.83
N CYS A 39 -26.67 -3.11 17.91
CA CYS A 39 -27.64 -2.17 18.49
C CYS A 39 -27.07 -0.77 18.73
N GLU A 40 -25.86 -0.50 18.27
CA GLU A 40 -25.17 0.81 18.34
C GLU A 40 -24.93 1.34 19.76
N HIS A 41 -25.22 0.52 20.80
CA HIS A 41 -24.94 0.91 22.18
C HIS A 41 -23.44 1.06 22.44
N HIS A 42 -23.04 2.02 23.30
CA HIS A 42 -21.64 2.42 23.47
C HIS A 42 -20.89 1.67 24.59
N ASP A 43 -21.55 0.81 25.38
CA ASP A 43 -20.93 0.08 26.48
C ASP A 43 -20.85 -1.43 26.26
N GLY A 44 -19.77 -2.05 26.72
CA GLY A 44 -19.56 -3.48 26.63
C GLY A 44 -18.53 -4.00 27.62
N TYR A 45 -18.69 -5.25 28.01
CA TYR A 45 -17.78 -5.98 28.87
C TYR A 45 -16.75 -6.75 28.05
N ARG A 46 -15.47 -6.59 28.37
CA ARG A 46 -14.40 -7.36 27.75
C ARG A 46 -14.33 -8.76 28.38
N LEU A 47 -14.53 -9.78 27.57
CA LEU A 47 -14.35 -11.17 27.99
C LEU A 47 -12.87 -11.56 27.85
N HIS A 48 -12.17 -11.65 29.00
CA HIS A 48 -10.71 -11.87 29.03
C HIS A 48 -10.28 -13.23 28.43
N THR A 49 -11.12 -14.26 28.53
CA THR A 49 -10.86 -15.59 27.97
C THR A 49 -11.04 -15.66 26.44
N ARG A 50 -11.72 -14.68 25.87
CA ARG A 50 -12.02 -14.59 24.44
C ARG A 50 -11.62 -13.20 23.91
N ARG A 51 -11.35 -13.08 22.62
CA ARG A 51 -11.02 -11.79 21.98
C ARG A 51 -12.31 -11.06 21.58
N VAL A 52 -13.25 -10.90 22.50
CA VAL A 52 -14.57 -10.33 22.24
C VAL A 52 -14.96 -9.29 23.31
N ILE A 53 -15.79 -8.35 22.90
CA ILE A 53 -16.51 -7.42 23.77
C ILE A 53 -17.99 -7.77 23.69
N GLU A 54 -18.63 -7.99 24.84
CA GLU A 54 -20.07 -8.28 24.94
C GLU A 54 -20.83 -6.99 25.26
N CYS A 55 -21.81 -6.66 24.44
CA CYS A 55 -22.67 -5.49 24.65
C CYS A 55 -23.50 -5.63 25.91
N VAL A 56 -23.57 -4.58 26.74
CA VAL A 56 -24.36 -4.58 27.98
C VAL A 56 -25.87 -4.72 27.73
N VAL A 57 -26.37 -4.20 26.60
CA VAL A 57 -27.79 -4.19 26.26
C VAL A 57 -28.21 -5.45 25.51
N CYS A 58 -27.67 -5.69 24.31
CA CYS A 58 -28.16 -6.76 23.45
C CYS A 58 -27.37 -8.09 23.59
N LYS A 59 -26.40 -8.13 24.48
CA LYS A 59 -25.53 -9.30 24.74
C LYS A 59 -24.79 -9.83 23.52
N TYR A 60 -24.75 -9.05 22.43
CA TYR A 60 -24.00 -9.40 21.23
C TYR A 60 -22.49 -9.41 21.52
N GLN A 61 -21.80 -10.51 21.19
CA GLN A 61 -20.37 -10.67 21.34
C GLN A 61 -19.66 -10.22 20.07
N SER A 62 -19.03 -9.05 20.11
CA SER A 62 -18.25 -8.49 19.01
C SER A 62 -16.80 -8.92 19.13
N SER A 63 -16.28 -9.68 18.15
CA SER A 63 -14.86 -10.02 18.11
C SER A 63 -14.02 -8.81 17.74
N ILE A 64 -12.97 -8.51 18.52
CA ILE A 64 -12.03 -7.41 18.29
C ILE A 64 -11.34 -7.54 16.92
N THR A 65 -11.10 -8.75 16.46
CA THR A 65 -10.43 -9.05 15.18
C THR A 65 -11.37 -9.23 13.99
N ALA A 66 -12.69 -9.31 14.21
CA ALA A 66 -13.65 -9.50 13.12
C ALA A 66 -13.67 -8.32 12.17
N GLY A 67 -13.71 -8.58 10.86
CA GLY A 67 -13.66 -7.54 9.82
C GLY A 67 -12.28 -6.93 9.57
N THR A 68 -11.28 -7.23 10.38
CA THR A 68 -9.90 -6.73 10.24
C THR A 68 -9.02 -7.70 9.42
N VAL A 69 -7.79 -7.31 9.14
CA VAL A 69 -6.76 -8.19 8.53
C VAL A 69 -6.53 -9.46 9.37
N PHE A 70 -6.81 -9.41 10.67
CA PHE A 70 -6.67 -10.50 11.63
C PHE A 70 -7.89 -11.42 11.70
N HIS A 71 -8.92 -11.18 10.89
CA HIS A 71 -10.16 -11.96 10.91
C HIS A 71 -9.90 -13.46 10.81
N LYS A 72 -10.51 -14.25 11.73
CA LYS A 72 -10.37 -15.71 11.83
C LYS A 72 -8.91 -16.19 11.91
N THR A 73 -8.00 -15.40 12.49
CA THR A 73 -6.62 -15.85 12.68
C THR A 73 -6.50 -16.83 13.84
N LYS A 74 -5.72 -17.91 13.60
CA LYS A 74 -5.26 -18.85 14.64
C LYS A 74 -3.83 -18.53 15.11
N ILE A 75 -3.16 -17.60 14.42
CA ILE A 75 -1.80 -17.17 14.74
C ILE A 75 -1.86 -16.08 15.80
N SER A 76 -0.89 -16.08 16.70
CA SER A 76 -0.71 -15.03 17.70
C SER A 76 -0.69 -13.64 17.03
N LEU A 77 -1.38 -12.68 17.64
CA LEU A 77 -1.36 -11.30 17.17
C LEU A 77 0.05 -10.71 17.26
N LEU A 78 0.84 -11.14 18.23
CA LEU A 78 2.23 -10.73 18.34
C LEU A 78 3.03 -11.09 17.06
N LYS A 79 2.89 -12.33 16.54
CA LYS A 79 3.50 -12.73 15.27
C LYS A 79 2.95 -11.93 14.07
N TRP A 80 1.69 -11.54 14.09
CA TRP A 80 1.11 -10.66 13.08
C TRP A 80 1.71 -9.25 13.13
N PHE A 81 1.87 -8.67 14.31
CA PHE A 81 2.46 -7.34 14.49
C PHE A 81 3.94 -7.34 14.06
N TRP A 82 4.67 -8.41 14.39
CA TRP A 82 6.02 -8.61 13.86
C TRP A 82 6.04 -8.70 12.34
N ALA A 83 5.12 -9.44 11.72
CA ALA A 83 5.01 -9.50 10.27
C ALA A 83 4.79 -8.11 9.66
N ILE A 84 3.87 -7.33 10.22
CA ILE A 84 3.58 -5.97 9.79
C ILE A 84 4.81 -5.09 9.92
N TYR A 85 5.51 -5.16 11.06
CA TYR A 85 6.73 -4.39 11.30
C TYR A 85 7.82 -4.73 10.29
N LEU A 86 8.11 -6.02 10.10
CA LEU A 86 9.15 -6.49 9.17
C LEU A 86 8.85 -6.08 7.72
N ILE A 87 7.58 -6.19 7.29
CA ILE A 87 7.16 -5.76 5.95
C ILE A 87 7.35 -4.24 5.78
N ALA A 88 7.05 -3.47 6.81
CA ALA A 88 7.12 -2.01 6.79
C ALA A 88 8.57 -1.48 6.77
N GLN A 89 9.49 -2.18 7.41
CA GLN A 89 10.92 -1.78 7.48
C GLN A 89 11.72 -2.22 6.25
N ASP A 90 11.29 -3.26 5.53
CA ASP A 90 12.05 -3.83 4.43
C ASP A 90 11.68 -3.18 3.09
N LYS A 91 12.47 -2.19 2.67
CA LYS A 91 12.31 -1.50 1.38
C LYS A 91 12.49 -2.41 0.18
N GLY A 92 13.31 -3.46 0.31
CA GLY A 92 13.55 -4.47 -0.73
C GLY A 92 12.45 -5.54 -0.77
N GLY A 93 11.52 -5.50 0.17
CA GLY A 93 10.46 -6.50 0.31
C GLY A 93 10.93 -7.77 1.03
N ILE A 94 10.00 -8.45 1.66
CA ILE A 94 10.25 -9.70 2.37
C ILE A 94 9.56 -10.88 1.66
N SER A 95 10.31 -11.96 1.42
CA SER A 95 9.74 -13.20 0.88
C SER A 95 8.99 -13.99 1.96
N ALA A 96 8.03 -14.83 1.53
CA ALA A 96 7.31 -15.70 2.46
C ALA A 96 8.24 -16.69 3.18
N LEU A 97 9.31 -17.13 2.52
CA LEU A 97 10.31 -18.02 3.12
C LEU A 97 11.12 -17.30 4.20
N ARG A 98 11.55 -16.06 3.95
CA ARG A 98 12.26 -15.26 4.95
C ARG A 98 11.35 -14.95 6.15
N LEU A 99 10.10 -14.54 5.89
CA LEU A 99 9.13 -14.26 6.94
C LEU A 99 8.81 -15.51 7.79
N SER A 100 8.68 -16.69 7.16
CA SER A 100 8.41 -17.94 7.89
C SER A 100 9.53 -18.29 8.86
N LYS A 101 10.78 -18.12 8.43
CA LYS A 101 11.97 -18.36 9.28
C LYS A 101 12.07 -17.35 10.42
N GLN A 102 11.84 -16.07 10.14
CA GLN A 102 11.94 -15.01 11.16
C GLN A 102 10.87 -15.08 12.25
N LEU A 103 9.67 -15.56 11.91
CA LEU A 103 8.54 -15.66 12.83
C LEU A 103 8.31 -17.07 13.37
N ASP A 104 9.13 -18.02 12.95
CA ASP A 104 8.94 -19.43 13.28
C ASP A 104 7.49 -19.88 13.03
N ILE A 105 7.06 -19.78 11.77
CA ILE A 105 5.75 -20.20 11.28
C ILE A 105 5.88 -20.97 9.97
N ASN A 106 4.90 -21.82 9.68
CA ASN A 106 4.86 -22.55 8.43
C ASN A 106 4.84 -21.61 7.22
N PHE A 107 5.53 -22.00 6.14
CA PHE A 107 5.60 -21.22 4.89
C PHE A 107 4.21 -20.81 4.34
N LYS A 108 3.25 -21.74 4.32
CA LYS A 108 1.87 -21.46 3.86
C LYS A 108 1.21 -20.38 4.72
N THR A 109 1.50 -20.36 6.02
CA THR A 109 1.00 -19.36 6.96
C THR A 109 1.64 -17.99 6.68
N ALA A 110 2.96 -17.93 6.55
CA ALA A 110 3.68 -16.71 6.21
C ALA A 110 3.20 -16.13 4.87
N TRP A 111 3.01 -16.97 3.87
CA TRP A 111 2.47 -16.58 2.57
C TRP A 111 1.07 -15.96 2.69
N ARG A 112 0.16 -16.60 3.47
CA ARG A 112 -1.19 -16.06 3.72
C ARG A 112 -1.16 -14.73 4.47
N ILE A 113 -0.29 -14.57 5.46
CA ILE A 113 -0.10 -13.33 6.20
C ILE A 113 0.34 -12.22 5.25
N LEU A 114 1.37 -12.45 4.45
CA LEU A 114 1.85 -11.50 3.43
C LEU A 114 0.72 -11.08 2.48
N HIS A 115 -0.05 -12.04 1.96
CA HIS A 115 -1.16 -11.73 1.05
C HIS A 115 -2.27 -10.92 1.72
N LYS A 116 -2.65 -11.24 2.97
CA LYS A 116 -3.67 -10.48 3.70
C LYS A 116 -3.21 -9.04 3.97
N ILE A 117 -1.97 -8.85 4.46
CA ILE A 117 -1.42 -7.52 4.71
C ILE A 117 -1.38 -6.71 3.41
N ARG A 118 -0.81 -7.26 2.37
CA ARG A 118 -0.72 -6.63 1.06
C ARG A 118 -2.10 -6.23 0.52
N ARG A 119 -3.08 -7.12 0.58
CA ARG A 119 -4.45 -6.85 0.14
C ARG A 119 -5.11 -5.73 0.95
N ALA A 120 -4.86 -5.68 2.26
CA ALA A 120 -5.35 -4.61 3.11
C ALA A 120 -4.73 -3.27 2.72
N MET A 121 -3.40 -3.21 2.56
CA MET A 121 -2.68 -2.01 2.10
C MET A 121 -3.23 -1.51 0.76
N SER A 122 -3.42 -2.40 -0.20
CA SER A 122 -3.98 -2.08 -1.51
C SER A 122 -5.38 -1.45 -1.46
N ARG A 123 -6.24 -1.96 -0.58
CA ARG A 123 -7.59 -1.40 -0.41
C ARG A 123 -7.57 -0.01 0.18
N HIS A 124 -6.65 0.24 1.10
CA HIS A 124 -6.47 1.56 1.70
C HIS A 124 -6.05 2.58 0.64
N ASP A 125 -4.99 2.29 -0.14
CA ASP A 125 -4.51 3.18 -1.20
C ASP A 125 -5.60 3.52 -2.22
N ALA A 126 -6.38 2.51 -2.63
CA ALA A 126 -7.45 2.73 -3.61
C ALA A 126 -8.55 3.68 -3.13
N ARG A 127 -8.70 3.85 -1.81
CA ARG A 127 -9.71 4.74 -1.22
C ARG A 127 -9.21 6.14 -0.91
N THR A 128 -7.90 6.32 -0.74
CA THR A 128 -7.33 7.53 -0.14
C THR A 128 -6.40 8.29 -1.07
N THR A 129 -6.02 7.72 -2.22
CA THR A 129 -4.99 8.30 -3.07
C THR A 129 -5.58 8.94 -4.30
N TYR A 130 -5.61 10.27 -4.31
CA TYR A 130 -5.82 11.07 -5.51
C TYR A 130 -4.58 11.94 -5.73
N LEU A 131 -4.00 11.84 -6.92
CA LEU A 131 -2.87 12.67 -7.32
C LEU A 131 -3.33 14.09 -7.65
N SER A 132 -2.57 15.09 -7.23
CA SER A 132 -2.85 16.50 -7.48
C SER A 132 -1.57 17.30 -7.75
N GLY A 133 -1.70 18.52 -8.28
CA GLY A 133 -0.58 19.42 -8.54
C GLY A 133 0.26 19.02 -9.75
N VAL A 134 1.57 18.87 -9.56
CA VAL A 134 2.51 18.43 -10.59
C VAL A 134 2.69 16.93 -10.53
N ILE A 135 2.43 16.23 -11.65
CA ILE A 135 2.42 14.77 -11.73
C ILE A 135 3.39 14.32 -12.83
N GLU A 136 4.43 13.60 -12.45
CA GLU A 136 5.28 12.89 -13.41
C GLU A 136 4.58 11.59 -13.84
N LEU A 137 4.52 11.32 -15.15
CA LEU A 137 3.86 10.17 -15.73
C LEU A 137 4.77 9.50 -16.76
N ASP A 138 4.95 8.17 -16.62
CA ASP A 138 5.74 7.37 -17.57
C ASP A 138 5.26 5.91 -17.55
N GLU A 139 5.67 5.13 -18.55
CA GLU A 139 5.42 3.71 -18.64
C GLU A 139 6.67 2.89 -18.34
N ALA A 140 6.44 1.80 -17.63
CA ALA A 140 7.49 0.83 -17.33
C ALA A 140 7.09 -0.58 -17.72
N PHE A 141 8.08 -1.36 -18.14
CA PHE A 141 7.91 -2.77 -18.46
C PHE A 141 8.55 -3.62 -17.38
N PHE A 142 7.77 -4.56 -16.86
CA PHE A 142 8.16 -5.46 -15.78
C PHE A 142 7.94 -6.92 -16.17
N GLY A 143 8.81 -7.80 -15.67
CA GLY A 143 8.77 -9.25 -15.92
C GLY A 143 9.93 -9.73 -16.78
N GLY A 144 9.94 -11.05 -17.06
CA GLY A 144 11.00 -11.71 -17.82
C GLY A 144 11.03 -11.36 -19.32
N LYS A 145 12.07 -11.80 -20.01
CA LYS A 145 12.35 -11.47 -21.43
C LYS A 145 11.15 -11.72 -22.37
N GLN A 146 10.40 -12.81 -22.16
CA GLN A 146 9.35 -13.23 -23.08
C GLN A 146 7.94 -12.65 -22.77
N ARG A 147 7.69 -12.17 -21.54
CA ARG A 147 6.34 -11.71 -21.11
C ARG A 147 6.44 -10.49 -20.22
N LYS A 148 6.67 -9.34 -20.82
CA LYS A 148 6.68 -8.07 -20.10
C LYS A 148 5.26 -7.59 -19.82
N THR A 149 5.01 -7.12 -18.59
CA THR A 149 3.79 -6.44 -18.21
C THR A 149 4.04 -4.94 -18.26
N GLN A 150 3.24 -4.22 -19.02
CA GLN A 150 3.30 -2.76 -19.07
C GLN A 150 2.51 -2.17 -17.91
N VAL A 151 3.09 -1.20 -17.26
CA VAL A 151 2.54 -0.50 -16.08
C VAL A 151 2.67 0.99 -16.30
N LEU A 152 1.58 1.70 -16.15
CA LEU A 152 1.58 3.17 -16.08
C LEU A 152 1.97 3.57 -14.65
N VAL A 153 2.96 4.45 -14.55
CA VAL A 153 3.48 4.97 -13.29
C VAL A 153 3.21 6.47 -13.26
N ALA A 154 2.51 6.92 -12.24
CA ALA A 154 2.22 8.34 -12.01
C ALA A 154 2.62 8.69 -10.57
N ILE A 155 3.39 9.74 -10.40
CA ILE A 155 3.87 10.19 -9.10
C ILE A 155 3.69 11.70 -8.94
N GLU A 156 3.14 12.10 -7.82
CA GLU A 156 2.96 13.49 -7.44
C GLU A 156 4.29 14.08 -6.98
N LYS A 157 4.60 15.29 -7.43
CA LYS A 157 5.77 16.06 -7.02
C LYS A 157 5.36 17.07 -5.97
N GLU A 158 5.81 16.87 -4.75
CA GLU A 158 5.65 17.81 -3.64
C GLU A 158 6.90 18.69 -3.48
N SER A 159 6.79 19.80 -2.76
CA SER A 159 7.91 20.71 -2.46
C SER A 159 9.09 20.01 -1.80
N ASN A 160 8.83 19.00 -1.00
CA ASN A 160 9.83 18.22 -0.26
C ASN A 160 10.17 16.87 -0.91
N GLY A 161 9.80 16.63 -2.17
CA GLY A 161 10.13 15.41 -2.90
C GLY A 161 8.93 14.68 -3.51
N ALA A 162 8.86 13.37 -3.33
CA ALA A 162 7.81 12.53 -3.88
C ALA A 162 6.56 12.51 -2.99
N GLY A 163 5.42 12.82 -3.58
CA GLY A 163 4.11 12.69 -2.98
C GLY A 163 3.49 11.29 -3.16
N HIS A 164 2.22 11.26 -3.56
CA HIS A 164 1.52 10.02 -3.84
C HIS A 164 2.00 9.35 -5.14
N LEU A 165 2.04 8.02 -5.14
CA LEU A 165 2.44 7.20 -6.27
C LEU A 165 1.29 6.27 -6.67
N VAL A 166 1.03 6.21 -7.97
CA VAL A 166 0.07 5.27 -8.58
C VAL A 166 0.80 4.43 -9.62
N MET A 167 0.70 3.10 -9.52
CA MET A 167 1.22 2.17 -10.52
C MET A 167 0.10 1.24 -10.94
N LYS A 168 -0.29 1.27 -12.20
CA LYS A 168 -1.40 0.46 -12.72
C LYS A 168 -1.02 -0.29 -13.98
N LYS A 169 -1.32 -1.60 -13.95
CA LYS A 169 -1.18 -2.45 -15.13
C LYS A 169 -2.06 -1.95 -16.26
N ILE A 170 -1.47 -1.81 -17.44
CA ILE A 170 -2.16 -1.49 -18.68
C ILE A 170 -2.44 -2.78 -19.44
N PHE A 171 -3.65 -2.91 -19.97
CA PHE A 171 -4.05 -4.04 -20.82
C PHE A 171 -3.99 -3.61 -22.29
N GLY A 172 -3.39 -4.44 -23.14
CA GLY A 172 -3.23 -4.20 -24.57
C GLY A 172 -1.79 -4.21 -25.03
N ARG A 173 -1.59 -3.93 -26.32
CA ARG A 173 -0.26 -3.72 -26.91
C ARG A 173 0.05 -2.22 -26.88
N GLY A 174 0.96 -1.82 -25.99
CA GLY A 174 1.39 -0.44 -25.84
C GLY A 174 0.41 0.44 -25.05
N THR A 175 0.87 1.66 -24.75
CA THR A 175 0.08 2.67 -24.03
C THR A 175 -0.96 3.26 -24.98
N SER A 176 -2.20 3.17 -24.60
CA SER A 176 -3.31 3.72 -25.37
C SER A 176 -4.00 4.86 -24.64
N LYS A 177 -4.53 5.83 -25.39
CA LYS A 177 -5.33 6.96 -24.86
C LYS A 177 -6.43 6.50 -23.89
N PRO A 178 -7.24 5.43 -24.17
CA PRO A 178 -8.24 4.94 -23.25
C PRO A 178 -7.67 4.38 -21.94
N ALA A 179 -6.48 3.75 -21.97
CA ALA A 179 -5.83 3.23 -20.77
C ALA A 179 -5.39 4.36 -19.85
N ILE A 180 -4.75 5.40 -20.39
CA ILE A 180 -4.37 6.60 -19.62
C ILE A 180 -5.62 7.27 -19.05
N LYS A 181 -6.64 7.52 -19.87
CA LYS A 181 -7.91 8.13 -19.45
C LYS A 181 -8.54 7.39 -18.27
N ARG A 182 -8.53 6.05 -18.27
CA ARG A 182 -9.07 5.23 -17.19
C ARG A 182 -8.29 5.43 -15.88
N VAL A 183 -6.97 5.43 -15.93
CA VAL A 183 -6.12 5.61 -14.75
C VAL A 183 -6.27 7.02 -14.20
N VAL A 184 -6.22 8.05 -15.06
CA VAL A 184 -6.35 9.45 -14.64
C VAL A 184 -7.71 9.70 -14.00
N LYS A 185 -8.82 9.24 -14.61
CA LYS A 185 -10.16 9.37 -14.02
C LYS A 185 -10.29 8.73 -12.64
N ALA A 186 -9.58 7.61 -12.41
CA ALA A 186 -9.70 6.84 -11.17
C ALA A 186 -8.78 7.31 -10.03
N TYR A 187 -7.65 7.97 -10.36
CA TYR A 187 -6.59 8.22 -9.38
C TYR A 187 -6.05 9.65 -9.38
N VAL A 188 -6.58 10.53 -10.19
CA VAL A 188 -6.17 11.94 -10.24
C VAL A 188 -7.37 12.80 -9.83
N ASN A 189 -7.11 13.87 -9.09
CA ASN A 189 -8.14 14.85 -8.79
C ASN A 189 -8.56 15.54 -10.11
N ASN A 190 -9.78 15.27 -10.55
CA ASN A 190 -10.33 15.81 -11.80
C ASN A 190 -11.18 17.07 -11.59
N GLU A 191 -11.37 17.51 -10.34
CA GLU A 191 -12.09 18.74 -10.01
C GLU A 191 -11.26 19.99 -10.35
N THR A 192 -9.93 19.84 -10.31
CA THR A 192 -8.98 20.91 -10.60
C THR A 192 -8.04 20.51 -11.74
N LYS A 193 -7.53 21.54 -12.45
CA LYS A 193 -6.55 21.35 -13.53
C LYS A 193 -5.20 20.93 -12.97
N GLN A 194 -4.72 19.73 -13.33
CA GLN A 194 -3.42 19.22 -12.93
C GLN A 194 -2.35 19.51 -14.00
N HIS A 195 -1.07 19.49 -13.61
CA HIS A 195 0.06 19.66 -14.48
C HIS A 195 0.81 18.33 -14.65
N PHE A 196 0.73 17.74 -15.83
CA PHE A 196 1.44 16.49 -16.15
C PHE A 196 2.77 16.80 -16.85
N VAL A 197 3.82 16.11 -16.40
CA VAL A 197 5.14 16.08 -17.00
C VAL A 197 5.37 14.65 -17.51
N THR A 198 5.61 14.49 -18.82
CA THR A 198 5.70 13.18 -19.48
C THR A 198 6.76 13.17 -20.57
N ASP A 199 7.08 12.00 -21.11
CA ASP A 199 7.76 11.89 -22.39
C ASP A 199 6.85 12.30 -23.58
N CYS A 200 7.44 12.36 -24.78
CA CYS A 200 6.70 12.76 -25.99
C CYS A 200 5.79 11.65 -26.57
N ALA A 201 5.36 10.66 -25.79
CA ALA A 201 4.48 9.62 -26.31
C ALA A 201 3.13 10.20 -26.75
N GLY A 202 2.72 9.93 -27.97
CA GLY A 202 1.51 10.51 -28.58
C GLY A 202 0.21 10.16 -27.85
N ALA A 203 0.21 9.10 -27.03
CA ALA A 203 -0.93 8.71 -26.21
C ALA A 203 -1.22 9.71 -25.08
N HIS A 204 -0.21 10.43 -24.58
CA HIS A 204 -0.34 11.42 -23.51
C HIS A 204 -1.14 12.66 -23.91
N SER A 205 -1.32 12.92 -25.22
CA SER A 205 -2.17 14.01 -25.70
C SER A 205 -3.62 13.96 -25.19
N ILE A 206 -4.08 12.80 -24.70
CA ILE A 206 -5.41 12.67 -24.08
C ILE A 206 -5.54 13.54 -22.82
N LEU A 207 -4.45 13.81 -22.11
CA LEU A 207 -4.44 14.62 -20.88
C LEU A 207 -4.91 16.06 -21.16
N VAL A 208 -4.50 16.63 -22.30
CA VAL A 208 -4.97 17.95 -22.76
C VAL A 208 -6.48 17.92 -23.04
N LYS A 209 -6.96 16.85 -23.69
CA LYS A 209 -8.41 16.66 -23.96
C LYS A 209 -9.24 16.46 -22.68
N MET A 210 -8.58 16.10 -21.57
CA MET A 210 -9.20 15.98 -20.24
C MET A 210 -9.13 17.30 -19.45
N GLY A 211 -8.59 18.39 -20.01
CA GLY A 211 -8.52 19.69 -19.38
C GLY A 211 -7.25 19.95 -18.54
N HIS A 212 -6.30 19.01 -18.53
CA HIS A 212 -5.05 19.14 -17.78
C HIS A 212 -3.97 19.86 -18.60
N ARG A 213 -2.97 20.44 -17.89
CA ARG A 213 -1.76 20.96 -18.51
C ARG A 213 -0.79 19.81 -18.81
N LEU A 214 -0.21 19.79 -19.98
CA LEU A 214 0.76 18.78 -20.40
C LEU A 214 2.08 19.44 -20.79
N GLU A 215 3.16 18.97 -20.20
CA GLU A 215 4.53 19.32 -20.53
C GLU A 215 5.26 18.04 -20.97
N THR A 216 5.91 18.08 -22.14
CA THR A 216 6.54 16.89 -22.72
C THR A 216 8.01 17.14 -23.02
N TYR A 217 8.83 16.12 -22.81
CA TYR A 217 10.26 16.14 -23.10
C TYR A 217 10.64 14.99 -24.02
N LYS A 218 11.54 15.23 -24.96
CA LYS A 218 12.12 14.13 -25.76
C LYS A 218 12.89 13.20 -24.85
N SER A 219 12.52 11.93 -24.85
CA SER A 219 13.14 10.90 -24.02
C SER A 219 14.51 10.52 -24.56
N THR A 220 15.54 11.03 -23.92
CA THR A 220 16.90 10.51 -24.01
C THR A 220 17.31 10.01 -22.63
N PRO A 221 18.28 9.06 -22.49
CA PRO A 221 18.69 8.59 -21.17
C PRO A 221 19.07 9.71 -20.19
N ALA A 222 19.72 10.75 -20.67
CA ALA A 222 20.11 11.92 -19.88
C ALA A 222 18.93 12.86 -19.57
N SER A 223 18.04 13.12 -20.52
CA SER A 223 16.90 14.02 -20.33
C SER A 223 15.81 13.39 -19.45
N ALA A 224 15.60 12.10 -19.57
CA ALA A 224 14.62 11.37 -18.77
C ALA A 224 14.88 11.51 -17.27
N THR A 225 16.13 11.29 -16.83
CA THR A 225 16.51 11.45 -15.41
C THR A 225 16.39 12.90 -14.94
N LYS A 226 16.61 13.89 -15.81
CA LYS A 226 16.51 15.30 -15.47
C LYS A 226 15.08 15.80 -15.31
N HIS A 227 14.17 15.38 -16.20
CA HIS A 227 12.80 15.90 -16.26
C HIS A 227 11.77 15.03 -15.54
N LEU A 228 12.03 13.71 -15.39
CA LEU A 228 11.16 12.73 -14.75
C LEU A 228 11.90 11.98 -13.62
N PRO A 229 12.61 12.67 -12.70
CA PRO A 229 13.47 12.00 -11.72
C PRO A 229 12.69 11.09 -10.77
N LEU A 230 11.49 11.49 -10.33
CA LEU A 230 10.70 10.77 -9.35
C LEU A 230 10.09 9.51 -9.92
N VAL A 231 9.54 9.59 -11.14
CA VAL A 231 8.94 8.40 -11.78
C VAL A 231 10.03 7.36 -12.12
N HIS A 232 11.20 7.80 -12.57
CA HIS A 232 12.32 6.88 -12.83
C HIS A 232 12.88 6.26 -11.56
N LEU A 233 12.96 7.02 -10.46
CA LEU A 233 13.32 6.50 -9.14
C LEU A 233 12.31 5.44 -8.69
N ALA A 234 11.01 5.73 -8.81
CA ALA A 234 9.95 4.78 -8.47
C ALA A 234 10.04 3.49 -9.30
N ILE A 235 10.27 3.59 -10.61
CA ILE A 235 10.45 2.45 -11.51
C ILE A 235 11.69 1.62 -11.14
N SER A 236 12.81 2.28 -10.83
CA SER A 236 14.05 1.61 -10.43
C SER A 236 13.87 0.82 -9.13
N LEU A 237 13.28 1.45 -8.11
CA LEU A 237 12.98 0.80 -6.83
C LEU A 237 12.01 -0.37 -7.02
N ALA A 238 11.02 -0.22 -7.92
CA ALA A 238 10.08 -1.29 -8.28
C ALA A 238 10.79 -2.49 -8.89
N LYS A 239 11.71 -2.26 -9.81
CA LYS A 239 12.50 -3.32 -10.43
C LYS A 239 13.38 -4.04 -9.41
N THR A 240 14.06 -3.28 -8.55
CA THR A 240 14.92 -3.83 -7.47
C THR A 240 14.12 -4.69 -6.49
N PHE A 241 12.93 -4.20 -6.06
CA PHE A 241 12.03 -4.96 -5.18
C PHE A 241 11.59 -6.28 -5.81
N LEU A 242 11.21 -6.26 -7.08
CA LEU A 242 10.75 -7.48 -7.78
C LEU A 242 11.88 -8.48 -7.96
N LEU A 243 13.08 -8.03 -8.31
CA LEU A 243 14.25 -8.90 -8.47
C LEU A 243 14.68 -9.49 -7.13
N GLY A 244 14.75 -8.68 -6.08
CA GLY A 244 15.21 -9.11 -4.76
C GLY A 244 14.25 -10.07 -4.04
N THR A 245 12.93 -9.92 -4.28
CA THR A 245 11.91 -10.68 -3.53
C THR A 245 11.37 -11.88 -4.31
N TYR A 246 11.27 -11.79 -5.63
CA TYR A 246 10.51 -12.76 -6.43
C TYR A 246 11.31 -13.45 -7.54
N HIS A 247 12.56 -13.03 -7.83
CA HIS A 247 13.42 -13.58 -8.90
C HIS A 247 12.75 -13.76 -10.28
N GLY A 248 11.55 -13.22 -10.42
CA GLY A 248 10.69 -13.30 -11.61
C GLY A 248 9.22 -13.43 -11.22
N VAL A 249 8.35 -12.72 -11.92
CA VAL A 249 6.92 -12.67 -11.61
C VAL A 249 6.12 -13.08 -12.83
N SER A 250 5.25 -14.09 -12.68
CA SER A 250 4.31 -14.46 -13.75
C SER A 250 3.20 -13.41 -13.89
N LYS A 251 2.59 -13.32 -15.10
CA LYS A 251 1.50 -12.36 -15.40
C LYS A 251 0.34 -12.40 -14.41
N ASN A 252 0.00 -13.58 -13.87
CA ASN A 252 -1.16 -13.76 -12.99
C ASN A 252 -0.88 -13.31 -11.55
N ILE A 253 0.35 -13.49 -11.09
CA ILE A 253 0.80 -13.06 -9.76
C ILE A 253 1.07 -11.54 -9.76
N CYS A 254 1.35 -10.96 -10.91
CA CYS A 254 1.65 -9.54 -11.09
C CYS A 254 0.53 -8.62 -10.57
N LYS A 255 -0.75 -9.00 -10.68
CA LYS A 255 -1.88 -8.15 -10.31
C LYS A 255 -1.89 -7.81 -8.81
N ASP A 256 -1.68 -8.81 -7.96
CA ASP A 256 -1.69 -8.62 -6.50
C ASP A 256 -0.36 -8.08 -5.96
N ILE A 257 0.77 -8.39 -6.62
CA ILE A 257 2.08 -7.86 -6.26
C ILE A 257 2.19 -6.37 -6.59
N TRP A 258 1.68 -5.92 -7.73
CA TRP A 258 1.74 -4.51 -8.14
C TRP A 258 1.00 -3.60 -7.19
N THR A 259 -0.19 -3.99 -6.80
CA THR A 259 -0.98 -3.22 -5.84
C THR A 259 -0.26 -3.12 -4.47
N ASN A 260 0.52 -4.13 -4.13
CA ASN A 260 1.28 -4.23 -2.88
C ASN A 260 2.59 -3.46 -2.90
N PHE A 261 3.28 -3.53 -4.03
CA PHE A 261 4.55 -2.84 -4.22
C PHE A 261 4.38 -1.34 -4.06
N VAL A 262 3.36 -0.77 -4.68
CA VAL A 262 3.05 0.66 -4.60
C VAL A 262 2.92 1.13 -3.16
N THR A 263 2.18 0.40 -2.33
CA THR A 263 1.97 0.77 -0.92
C THR A 263 3.24 0.69 -0.09
N VAL A 264 4.03 -0.38 -0.27
CA VAL A 264 5.32 -0.52 0.44
C VAL A 264 6.31 0.55 -0.04
N LEU A 265 6.31 0.89 -1.32
CA LEU A 265 7.16 1.94 -1.87
C LEU A 265 6.72 3.34 -1.42
N ILE A 266 5.42 3.64 -1.40
CA ILE A 266 4.89 4.89 -0.86
C ILE A 266 5.26 5.03 0.61
N ALA A 267 5.11 3.97 1.41
CA ALA A 267 5.52 3.98 2.81
C ALA A 267 7.04 4.16 2.97
N ALA A 268 7.84 3.65 2.04
CA ALA A 268 9.29 3.82 2.01
C ALA A 268 9.71 5.21 1.51
N LEU A 269 8.98 5.79 0.56
CA LEU A 269 9.21 7.13 0.04
C LEU A 269 8.69 8.23 0.98
N LYS A 270 7.53 8.01 1.59
CA LYS A 270 7.01 8.85 2.67
C LYS A 270 7.56 8.33 3.99
N LYS A 271 8.69 8.68 4.45
CA LYS A 271 9.34 8.39 5.75
C LYS A 271 8.42 8.36 7.01
N VAL A 272 7.12 8.13 6.85
CA VAL A 272 6.10 8.21 7.89
C VAL A 272 5.16 7.01 7.81
N LEU A 273 5.58 5.91 8.42
CA LEU A 273 4.63 4.96 8.95
C LEU A 273 4.03 5.56 10.23
N SER A 274 3.05 6.43 10.10
CA SER A 274 2.16 6.64 11.22
C SER A 274 1.49 5.30 11.50
N THR A 275 1.51 4.86 12.74
CA THR A 275 0.82 3.66 13.23
C THR A 275 -0.64 3.60 12.75
N LYS A 276 -1.28 4.74 12.51
CA LYS A 276 -2.63 4.89 11.96
C LYS A 276 -2.81 4.27 10.56
N THR A 277 -1.80 4.38 9.68
CA THR A 277 -1.91 3.85 8.30
C THR A 277 -1.87 2.32 8.26
N LEU A 278 -1.10 1.68 9.13
CA LEU A 278 -1.01 0.21 9.19
C LEU A 278 -2.21 -0.44 9.89
N PHE A 279 -2.80 0.23 10.86
CA PHE A 279 -3.94 -0.28 11.64
C PHE A 279 -5.28 0.29 11.17
N GLY A 280 -5.32 1.42 10.47
CA GLY A 280 -6.51 1.99 9.82
C GLY A 280 -7.09 1.12 8.68
N LEU A 281 -6.44 -0.01 8.38
CA LEU A 281 -6.94 -1.07 7.51
C LEU A 281 -8.04 -1.92 8.18
N ALA A 282 -8.48 -1.55 9.36
CA ALA A 282 -9.48 -2.29 10.13
C ALA A 282 -10.93 -1.87 9.85
N SER A 283 -11.17 -0.81 9.06
CA SER A 283 -12.53 -0.35 8.69
C SER A 283 -12.92 -0.70 7.26
#